data_0586906e2b669b09de9a9a75b3843698
#
_entry.id   0586906e2b669b09de9a9a75b3843698
#
_cell.length_a   1.000
_cell.length_b   1.000
_cell.length_c   1.000
_cell.angle_alpha   90.00
_cell.angle_beta   90.00
_cell.angle_gamma   90.00
#
_symmetry.space_group_name_H-M   'P 1'
#
loop_
_entity.id
_entity.type
_entity.pdbx_description
1 polymer ?
#
loop_
_entity_poly.entity_id
_entity_poly.type
_entity_poly.pdbx_seq_one_letter_code
_entity_poly.pdbx_strand_id
1 'polypeptide(L)'
;FDDPNAAETTFTMPEGSVTVTANWSRDGGSSSSGRDDSDPSYAVGIPDKMVNGSVSVSPKNASQGDRVTVTVKPDEGYELDSLKVFDKNGKELELTDKGDGRFTFIMPAGRVEVKAAFTEEVKISPFRDVPTDAYYYEAVKWAQKKGITGGIGDGLFGPNQPCTRAQIVTFLWR
;
A
#
# COMPACT_ATOMS: atom_id res chain seq x y z
N PHE A 1 22.32 16.44 23.92
CA PHE A 1 21.08 17.20 23.86
C PHE A 1 21.09 18.24 24.98
N ASP A 2 20.69 19.47 24.67
CA ASP A 2 20.64 20.54 25.66
C ASP A 2 19.49 20.34 26.65
N ASP A 3 18.35 19.90 26.16
CA ASP A 3 17.19 19.44 26.95
C ASP A 3 16.49 18.25 26.26
N PRO A 4 16.59 17.04 26.81
CA PRO A 4 16.00 15.85 26.20
C PRO A 4 14.47 15.82 26.28
N ASN A 5 13.83 16.71 27.08
CA ASN A 5 12.38 16.77 27.23
C ASN A 5 11.75 17.96 26.48
N ALA A 6 12.53 18.83 25.87
CA ALA A 6 12.01 19.93 25.09
C ALA A 6 11.44 19.46 23.74
N ALA A 7 10.44 20.16 23.23
CA ALA A 7 9.86 19.91 21.89
C ALA A 7 10.89 20.16 20.78
N GLU A 8 11.83 21.06 21.03
CA GLU A 8 13.00 21.32 20.17
C GLU A 8 14.26 21.23 21.01
N THR A 9 15.23 20.47 20.55
CA THR A 9 16.54 20.37 21.23
C THR A 9 17.65 20.29 20.21
N THR A 10 18.82 20.76 20.55
CA THR A 10 20.02 20.74 19.71
C THR A 10 21.07 19.80 20.28
N PHE A 11 21.95 19.32 19.43
CA PHE A 11 23.14 18.59 19.84
C PHE A 11 24.29 18.89 18.87
N THR A 12 25.53 18.79 19.36
CA THR A 12 26.69 18.92 18.52
C THR A 12 27.01 17.60 17.86
N MET A 13 27.13 17.58 16.53
CA MET A 13 27.50 16.38 15.77
C MET A 13 28.94 15.97 16.12
N PRO A 14 29.16 14.74 16.63
CA PRO A 14 30.51 14.18 16.75
C PRO A 14 31.04 13.72 15.39
N GLU A 15 32.34 13.46 15.31
CA GLU A 15 32.91 12.78 14.13
C GLU A 15 32.42 11.31 14.12
N GLY A 16 31.55 10.98 13.17
CA GLY A 16 31.01 9.65 12.99
C GLY A 16 29.48 9.61 12.77
N SER A 17 28.93 8.41 12.64
CA SER A 17 27.50 8.22 12.48
C SER A 17 26.76 8.34 13.82
N VAL A 18 25.65 9.06 13.84
CA VAL A 18 24.78 9.23 15.01
C VAL A 18 23.39 8.69 14.69
N THR A 19 22.87 7.87 15.60
CA THR A 19 21.47 7.43 15.56
C THR A 19 20.68 8.20 16.61
N VAL A 20 19.65 8.91 16.18
CA VAL A 20 18.71 9.61 17.06
C VAL A 20 17.42 8.81 17.13
N THR A 21 17.01 8.45 18.35
CA THR A 21 15.75 7.76 18.61
C THR A 21 14.85 8.67 19.43
N ALA A 22 13.69 9.02 18.90
CA ALA A 22 12.66 9.75 19.64
C ALA A 22 11.64 8.76 20.21
N ASN A 23 11.48 8.79 21.54
CA ASN A 23 10.44 8.04 22.23
C ASN A 23 9.36 9.03 22.67
N TRP A 24 8.14 8.84 22.19
CA TRP A 24 7.00 9.67 22.56
C TRP A 24 6.16 8.92 23.60
N SER A 25 6.04 9.48 24.80
CA SER A 25 5.00 9.09 25.75
C SER A 25 3.84 10.08 25.66
N ARG A 26 2.60 9.57 25.67
CA ARG A 26 1.43 10.42 25.73
C ARG A 26 1.40 11.07 27.12
N ASP A 27 1.54 12.39 27.21
CA ASP A 27 1.28 13.14 28.43
C ASP A 27 -0.21 13.07 28.76
N GLY A 28 -0.58 12.09 29.55
CA GLY A 28 -1.86 12.02 30.21
C GLY A 28 -1.83 12.85 31.47
N GLY A 29 -2.40 14.06 31.41
CA GLY A 29 -2.58 14.89 32.58
C GLY A 29 -3.34 14.18 33.70
N SER A 30 -2.72 14.20 34.87
CA SER A 30 -3.27 14.25 36.23
C SER A 30 -4.08 13.09 36.76
N SER A 31 -3.50 12.56 37.80
CA SER A 31 -4.02 12.08 39.11
C SER A 31 -4.69 10.72 39.19
N SER A 32 -3.99 9.92 39.96
CA SER A 32 -4.41 9.01 41.03
C SER A 32 -5.18 7.76 40.68
N SER A 33 -4.63 6.73 41.24
CA SER A 33 -5.12 5.38 41.47
C SER A 33 -4.84 4.37 40.35
N GLY A 34 -3.97 3.44 40.68
CA GLY A 34 -3.61 2.27 39.90
C GLY A 34 -4.76 1.57 39.24
N ARG A 35 -4.90 1.86 37.96
CA ARG A 35 -5.48 0.97 36.97
C ARG A 35 -4.51 1.01 35.81
N ASP A 36 -4.01 -0.17 35.49
CA ASP A 36 -3.34 -0.45 34.23
C ASP A 36 -4.41 -0.31 33.13
N ASP A 37 -4.75 0.94 32.77
CA ASP A 37 -5.62 1.26 31.64
C ASP A 37 -4.78 1.29 30.36
N SER A 38 -4.09 0.23 30.06
CA SER A 38 -3.73 -0.07 28.68
C SER A 38 -5.02 -0.44 27.98
N ASP A 39 -5.50 0.39 27.07
CA ASP A 39 -6.65 0.06 26.22
C ASP A 39 -6.46 -1.36 25.66
N PRO A 40 -7.47 -2.25 25.79
CA PRO A 40 -7.32 -3.61 25.35
C PRO A 40 -6.93 -3.66 23.86
N SER A 41 -5.80 -4.26 23.56
CA SER A 41 -5.37 -4.46 22.18
C SER A 41 -5.87 -5.82 21.66
N TYR A 42 -6.29 -5.83 20.42
CA TYR A 42 -6.88 -6.98 19.77
C TYR A 42 -6.04 -7.39 18.56
N ALA A 43 -5.93 -8.70 18.34
CA ALA A 43 -5.15 -9.25 17.23
C ALA A 43 -5.86 -9.04 15.89
N VAL A 44 -5.05 -8.73 14.87
CA VAL A 44 -5.43 -8.73 13.46
C VAL A 44 -4.98 -10.06 12.85
N GLY A 45 -5.91 -10.98 12.66
CA GLY A 45 -5.67 -12.29 12.07
C GLY A 45 -5.51 -12.19 10.56
N ILE A 46 -4.47 -12.82 10.04
CA ILE A 46 -4.26 -13.05 8.60
C ILE A 46 -4.20 -14.56 8.36
N PRO A 47 -4.62 -15.08 7.21
CA PRO A 47 -4.49 -16.49 6.88
C PRO A 47 -3.01 -16.94 6.88
N ASP A 48 -2.73 -18.09 7.44
CA ASP A 48 -1.36 -18.66 7.49
C ASP A 48 -0.82 -19.02 6.11
N LYS A 49 -1.69 -19.34 5.17
CA LYS A 49 -1.34 -19.67 3.78
C LYS A 49 -2.25 -18.92 2.82
N MET A 50 -1.63 -18.23 1.92
CA MET A 50 -2.27 -17.64 0.74
C MET A 50 -1.67 -18.25 -0.52
N VAL A 51 -2.47 -18.33 -1.56
CA VAL A 51 -2.07 -18.81 -2.87
C VAL A 51 -2.08 -17.61 -3.80
N ASN A 52 -1.04 -17.48 -4.62
CA ASN A 52 -0.93 -16.44 -5.67
C ASN A 52 -0.76 -15.01 -5.13
N GLY A 53 -0.31 -14.86 -3.89
CA GLY A 53 -0.04 -13.55 -3.30
C GLY A 53 0.16 -13.61 -1.80
N SER A 54 0.42 -12.46 -1.21
CA SER A 54 0.65 -12.30 0.21
C SER A 54 -0.08 -11.08 0.77
N VAL A 55 -0.42 -11.15 2.05
CA VAL A 55 -0.99 -10.04 2.83
C VAL A 55 -0.18 -9.83 4.08
N SER A 56 0.06 -8.59 4.42
CA SER A 56 0.66 -8.19 5.68
C SER A 56 -0.15 -7.09 6.35
N VAL A 57 -0.09 -7.00 7.67
CA VAL A 57 -0.83 -6.01 8.45
C VAL A 57 0.10 -5.28 9.40
N SER A 58 -0.17 -4.00 9.60
CA SER A 58 0.57 -3.15 10.54
C SER A 58 -0.39 -2.14 11.19
N PRO A 59 -0.46 -2.11 12.53
CA PRO A 59 0.12 -3.04 13.50
C PRO A 59 -0.58 -4.41 13.51
N LYS A 60 0.06 -5.45 14.05
CA LYS A 60 -0.53 -6.81 14.21
C LYS A 60 -1.53 -6.89 15.36
N ASN A 61 -1.40 -5.99 16.35
CA ASN A 61 -2.35 -5.78 17.44
C ASN A 61 -2.67 -4.30 17.50
N ALA A 62 -3.92 -3.97 17.70
CA ALA A 62 -4.40 -2.59 17.71
C ALA A 62 -5.54 -2.44 18.72
N SER A 63 -5.65 -1.26 19.34
CA SER A 63 -6.76 -0.89 20.21
C SER A 63 -7.96 -0.39 19.40
N GLN A 64 -9.13 -0.40 20.01
CA GLN A 64 -10.32 0.15 19.36
C GLN A 64 -10.09 1.60 18.91
N GLY A 65 -10.42 1.91 17.66
CA GLY A 65 -10.25 3.23 17.06
C GLY A 65 -8.92 3.44 16.36
N ASP A 66 -7.94 2.54 16.55
CA ASP A 66 -6.67 2.61 15.84
C ASP A 66 -6.82 2.32 14.35
N ARG A 67 -5.97 2.97 13.56
CA ARG A 67 -5.89 2.68 12.12
C ARG A 67 -4.92 1.54 11.87
N VAL A 68 -5.42 0.51 11.19
CA VAL A 68 -4.64 -0.63 10.74
C VAL A 68 -4.44 -0.54 9.23
N THR A 69 -3.24 -0.79 8.78
CA THR A 69 -2.89 -0.87 7.35
C THR A 69 -2.76 -2.33 6.95
N VAL A 70 -3.45 -2.70 5.89
CA VAL A 70 -3.32 -3.99 5.19
C VAL A 70 -2.55 -3.74 3.92
N THR A 71 -1.45 -4.43 3.71
CA THR A 71 -0.68 -4.39 2.47
C THR A 71 -0.83 -5.71 1.75
N VAL A 72 -1.29 -5.64 0.52
CA VAL A 72 -1.53 -6.78 -0.36
C VAL A 72 -0.48 -6.78 -1.45
N LYS A 73 0.12 -7.93 -1.70
CA LYS A 73 1.10 -8.11 -2.76
C LYS A 73 0.75 -9.37 -3.56
N PRO A 74 0.10 -9.24 -4.72
CA PRO A 74 -0.08 -10.35 -5.65
C PRO A 74 1.26 -10.89 -6.14
N ASP A 75 1.32 -12.19 -6.46
CA ASP A 75 2.44 -12.81 -7.16
C ASP A 75 2.43 -12.41 -8.64
N GLU A 76 3.52 -12.66 -9.34
CA GLU A 76 3.64 -12.36 -10.77
C GLU A 76 2.56 -13.09 -11.59
N GLY A 77 1.82 -12.34 -12.40
CA GLY A 77 0.71 -12.85 -13.21
C GLY A 77 -0.62 -12.98 -12.46
N TYR A 78 -0.69 -12.47 -11.24
CA TYR A 78 -1.94 -12.45 -10.44
C TYR A 78 -2.32 -11.03 -10.04
N GLU A 79 -3.60 -10.83 -9.78
CA GLU A 79 -4.14 -9.58 -9.25
C GLU A 79 -5.04 -9.85 -8.03
N LEU A 80 -5.28 -8.82 -7.24
CA LEU A 80 -6.20 -8.92 -6.11
C LEU A 80 -7.64 -9.03 -6.62
N ASP A 81 -8.28 -10.17 -6.41
CA ASP A 81 -9.69 -10.38 -6.70
C ASP A 81 -10.58 -9.75 -5.62
N SER A 82 -10.30 -10.07 -4.36
CA SER A 82 -11.08 -9.54 -3.25
C SER A 82 -10.26 -9.39 -1.98
N LEU A 83 -10.56 -8.33 -1.21
CA LEU A 83 -10.02 -8.10 0.13
C LEU A 83 -11.16 -7.74 1.06
N LYS A 84 -11.32 -8.50 2.12
CA LYS A 84 -12.36 -8.31 3.14
C LYS A 84 -11.77 -8.43 4.53
N VAL A 85 -12.29 -7.63 5.45
CA VAL A 85 -11.94 -7.69 6.87
C VAL A 85 -13.21 -7.86 7.67
N PHE A 86 -13.22 -8.85 8.56
CA PHE A 86 -14.39 -9.19 9.37
C PHE A 86 -14.08 -8.97 10.85
N ASP A 87 -15.04 -8.46 11.59
CA ASP A 87 -14.99 -8.41 13.04
C ASP A 87 -15.28 -9.79 13.66
N LYS A 88 -15.18 -9.86 14.99
CA LYS A 88 -15.48 -11.10 15.76
C LYS A 88 -16.89 -11.66 15.59
N ASN A 89 -17.83 -10.86 15.09
CA ASN A 89 -19.23 -11.25 14.86
C ASN A 89 -19.47 -11.61 13.37
N GLY A 90 -18.44 -11.58 12.52
CA GLY A 90 -18.57 -11.81 11.08
C GLY A 90 -19.07 -10.62 10.28
N LYS A 91 -19.16 -9.43 10.89
CA LYS A 91 -19.52 -8.21 10.17
C LYS A 91 -18.32 -7.71 9.35
N GLU A 92 -18.53 -7.44 8.08
CA GLU A 92 -17.53 -6.84 7.19
C GLU A 92 -17.25 -5.38 7.59
N LEU A 93 -15.97 -5.03 7.68
CA LEU A 93 -15.49 -3.68 7.97
C LEU A 93 -15.21 -2.92 6.67
N GLU A 94 -15.46 -1.63 6.71
CA GLU A 94 -15.16 -0.74 5.58
C GLU A 94 -13.66 -0.55 5.42
N LEU A 95 -13.17 -0.73 4.19
CA LEU A 95 -11.79 -0.54 3.81
C LEU A 95 -11.64 0.72 2.97
N THR A 96 -10.63 1.52 3.29
CA THR A 96 -10.21 2.66 2.46
C THR A 96 -9.00 2.28 1.65
N ASP A 97 -9.11 2.29 0.32
CA ASP A 97 -7.99 2.09 -0.59
C ASP A 97 -7.06 3.32 -0.58
N LYS A 98 -5.77 3.09 -0.41
CA LYS A 98 -4.70 4.10 -0.41
C LYS A 98 -3.81 4.03 -1.65
N GLY A 99 -4.12 3.12 -2.57
CA GLY A 99 -3.29 2.81 -3.73
C GLY A 99 -2.09 1.91 -3.40
N ASP A 100 -1.44 1.43 -4.45
CA ASP A 100 -0.25 0.57 -4.36
C ASP A 100 -0.44 -0.68 -3.49
N GLY A 101 -1.65 -1.28 -3.53
CA GLY A 101 -1.99 -2.47 -2.75
C GLY A 101 -2.11 -2.22 -1.25
N ARG A 102 -2.28 -0.97 -0.83
CA ARG A 102 -2.46 -0.59 0.59
C ARG A 102 -3.90 -0.20 0.88
N PHE A 103 -4.45 -0.80 1.92
CA PHE A 103 -5.79 -0.55 2.41
C PHE A 103 -5.74 -0.22 3.91
N THR A 104 -6.67 0.58 4.39
CA THR A 104 -6.75 0.90 5.82
C THR A 104 -8.16 0.70 6.33
N PHE A 105 -8.27 0.29 7.60
CA PHE A 105 -9.52 0.23 8.33
C PHE A 105 -9.34 0.71 9.78
N ILE A 106 -10.45 0.96 10.46
CA ILE A 106 -10.46 1.34 11.88
C ILE A 106 -10.75 0.09 12.71
N MET A 107 -9.89 -0.16 13.71
CA MET A 107 -9.98 -1.33 14.57
C MET A 107 -11.24 -1.29 15.43
N PRO A 108 -12.10 -2.32 15.41
CA PRO A 108 -13.26 -2.41 16.30
C PRO A 108 -12.84 -2.90 17.71
N ALA A 109 -13.79 -2.94 18.64
CA ALA A 109 -13.60 -3.52 19.96
C ALA A 109 -13.60 -5.06 19.90
N GLY A 110 -12.54 -5.62 19.34
CA GLY A 110 -12.39 -7.05 19.23
C GLY A 110 -11.45 -7.46 18.11
N ARG A 111 -11.08 -8.73 18.11
CA ARG A 111 -10.26 -9.35 17.09
C ARG A 111 -10.92 -9.22 15.70
N VAL A 112 -10.10 -9.07 14.69
CA VAL A 112 -10.52 -9.04 13.28
C VAL A 112 -9.80 -10.13 12.48
N GLU A 113 -10.40 -10.51 11.37
CA GLU A 113 -9.84 -11.49 10.43
C GLU A 113 -9.81 -10.87 9.03
N VAL A 114 -8.63 -10.90 8.41
CA VAL A 114 -8.41 -10.43 7.03
C VAL A 114 -8.53 -11.62 6.09
N LYS A 115 -9.30 -11.48 5.01
CA LYS A 115 -9.42 -12.47 3.93
C LYS A 115 -9.09 -11.79 2.61
N ALA A 116 -8.21 -12.40 1.83
CA ALA A 116 -7.88 -11.96 0.49
C ALA A 116 -7.93 -13.14 -0.47
N ALA A 117 -8.35 -12.88 -1.68
CA ALA A 117 -8.30 -13.82 -2.79
C ALA A 117 -7.56 -13.16 -3.95
N PHE A 118 -6.81 -13.97 -4.69
CA PHE A 118 -6.06 -13.56 -5.87
C PHE A 118 -6.55 -14.37 -7.06
N THR A 119 -6.64 -13.72 -8.22
CA THR A 119 -7.00 -14.33 -9.49
C THR A 119 -5.91 -14.10 -10.51
N GLU A 120 -5.87 -14.89 -11.57
CA GLU A 120 -4.93 -14.66 -12.68
C GLU A 120 -5.21 -13.32 -13.33
N GLU A 121 -4.16 -12.52 -13.54
CA GLU A 121 -4.26 -11.26 -14.26
C GLU A 121 -4.64 -11.53 -15.72
N VAL A 122 -5.84 -11.10 -16.13
CA VAL A 122 -6.24 -11.16 -17.53
C VAL A 122 -5.50 -10.07 -18.30
N LYS A 123 -4.44 -10.45 -18.99
CA LYS A 123 -3.66 -9.54 -19.83
C LYS A 123 -4.48 -9.20 -21.09
N ILE A 124 -5.11 -8.03 -21.08
CA ILE A 124 -5.80 -7.47 -22.26
C ILE A 124 -4.93 -6.35 -22.81
N SER A 125 -4.49 -6.52 -24.06
CA SER A 125 -3.73 -5.47 -24.73
C SER A 125 -4.63 -4.30 -25.10
N PRO A 126 -4.20 -3.05 -24.82
CA PRO A 126 -4.92 -1.86 -25.24
C PRO A 126 -4.87 -1.62 -26.76
N PHE A 127 -3.96 -2.32 -27.45
CA PHE A 127 -3.76 -2.22 -28.90
C PHE A 127 -3.71 -3.61 -29.54
N ARG A 128 -4.32 -3.75 -30.70
CA ARG A 128 -4.42 -5.05 -31.40
C ARG A 128 -3.08 -5.59 -31.93
N ASP A 129 -2.10 -4.73 -32.14
CA ASP A 129 -0.77 -5.04 -32.64
C ASP A 129 0.31 -5.11 -31.54
N VAL A 130 -0.11 -5.13 -30.27
CA VAL A 130 0.75 -5.31 -29.11
C VAL A 130 0.40 -6.64 -28.45
N PRO A 131 1.17 -7.72 -28.73
CA PRO A 131 0.97 -8.99 -28.06
C PRO A 131 1.19 -8.90 -26.56
N THR A 132 0.44 -9.65 -25.78
CA THR A 132 0.52 -9.61 -24.31
C THR A 132 1.79 -10.24 -23.73
N ASP A 133 2.53 -10.98 -24.54
CA ASP A 133 3.84 -11.58 -24.25
C ASP A 133 5.01 -10.74 -24.78
N ALA A 134 4.73 -9.63 -25.48
CA ALA A 134 5.80 -8.75 -25.98
C ALA A 134 6.56 -8.08 -24.82
N TYR A 135 7.88 -7.97 -24.93
CA TYR A 135 8.73 -7.33 -23.89
C TYR A 135 8.36 -5.88 -23.59
N TYR A 136 7.70 -5.21 -24.53
CA TYR A 136 7.23 -3.81 -24.38
C TYR A 136 5.77 -3.71 -23.97
N TYR A 137 5.06 -4.81 -23.75
CA TYR A 137 3.63 -4.82 -23.42
C TYR A 137 3.30 -3.96 -22.17
N GLU A 138 3.99 -4.18 -21.06
CA GLU A 138 3.74 -3.46 -19.81
C GLU A 138 4.06 -1.96 -19.95
N ALA A 139 5.10 -1.61 -20.70
CA ALA A 139 5.45 -0.22 -20.96
C ALA A 139 4.38 0.49 -21.80
N VAL A 140 3.84 -0.19 -22.82
CA VAL A 140 2.77 0.35 -23.67
C VAL A 140 1.47 0.48 -22.89
N LYS A 141 1.08 -0.53 -22.11
CA LYS A 141 -0.08 -0.51 -21.22
C LYS A 141 0.01 0.66 -20.23
N TRP A 142 1.15 0.84 -19.58
CA TRP A 142 1.41 1.96 -18.68
C TRP A 142 1.31 3.31 -19.38
N ALA A 143 1.94 3.47 -20.55
CA ALA A 143 1.96 4.72 -21.29
C ALA A 143 0.54 5.11 -21.78
N GLN A 144 -0.25 4.14 -22.22
CA GLN A 144 -1.65 4.34 -22.58
C GLN A 144 -2.49 4.75 -21.36
N LYS A 145 -2.37 4.04 -20.23
CA LYS A 145 -3.06 4.35 -18.97
C LYS A 145 -2.72 5.75 -18.45
N LYS A 146 -1.48 6.20 -18.64
CA LYS A 146 -1.03 7.56 -18.23
C LYS A 146 -1.37 8.66 -19.28
N GLY A 147 -2.00 8.30 -20.40
CA GLY A 147 -2.32 9.24 -21.46
C GLY A 147 -1.10 9.77 -22.23
N ILE A 148 0.06 9.09 -22.09
CA ILE A 148 1.30 9.43 -22.79
C ILE A 148 1.16 9.14 -24.27
N THR A 149 0.53 8.00 -24.62
CA THR A 149 0.24 7.60 -26.00
C THR A 149 -1.21 7.20 -26.19
N GLY A 150 -1.76 7.51 -27.36
CA GLY A 150 -3.06 6.99 -27.85
C GLY A 150 -2.87 6.02 -29.04
N GLY A 151 -1.63 5.62 -29.34
CA GLY A 151 -1.31 4.85 -30.54
C GLY A 151 -1.28 5.70 -31.81
N ILE A 152 -1.36 5.03 -32.95
CA ILE A 152 -1.35 5.64 -34.29
C ILE A 152 -2.74 5.72 -34.96
N GLY A 153 -3.78 5.32 -34.24
CA GLY A 153 -5.16 5.22 -34.73
C GLY A 153 -5.61 3.78 -34.90
N ASP A 154 -6.91 3.59 -35.14
CA ASP A 154 -7.55 2.28 -35.39
C ASP A 154 -7.26 1.18 -34.36
N GLY A 155 -6.93 1.57 -33.12
CA GLY A 155 -6.58 0.62 -32.05
C GLY A 155 -5.22 -0.03 -32.28
N LEU A 156 -4.30 0.66 -32.96
CA LEU A 156 -2.92 0.22 -33.22
C LEU A 156 -1.93 1.11 -32.49
N PHE A 157 -0.86 0.50 -31.99
CA PHE A 157 0.28 1.19 -31.37
C PHE A 157 1.38 1.52 -32.38
N GLY A 158 1.61 0.65 -33.35
CA GLY A 158 2.67 0.76 -34.35
C GLY A 158 4.08 0.46 -33.79
N PRO A 159 4.33 -0.66 -33.13
CA PRO A 159 5.57 -0.92 -32.40
C PRO A 159 6.83 -0.89 -33.27
N ASN A 160 6.66 -1.15 -34.56
CA ASN A 160 7.76 -1.17 -35.52
C ASN A 160 7.84 0.08 -36.40
N GLN A 161 6.99 1.10 -36.13
CA GLN A 161 7.02 2.35 -36.89
C GLN A 161 8.07 3.32 -36.35
N PRO A 162 8.75 4.08 -37.22
CA PRO A 162 9.68 5.12 -36.77
C PRO A 162 8.95 6.23 -36.02
N CYS A 163 9.55 6.68 -34.93
CA CYS A 163 9.07 7.80 -34.13
C CYS A 163 9.80 9.08 -34.52
N THR A 164 9.07 10.16 -34.77
CA THR A 164 9.68 11.47 -35.03
C THR A 164 10.25 12.07 -33.76
N ARG A 165 11.23 12.99 -33.90
CA ARG A 165 11.77 13.75 -32.75
C ARG A 165 10.69 14.52 -32.00
N ALA A 166 9.71 15.07 -32.71
CA ALA A 166 8.58 15.78 -32.11
C ALA A 166 7.71 14.85 -31.25
N GLN A 167 7.43 13.64 -31.72
CA GLN A 167 6.70 12.64 -30.95
C GLN A 167 7.45 12.23 -29.68
N ILE A 168 8.76 11.99 -29.77
CA ILE A 168 9.59 11.65 -28.60
C ILE A 168 9.51 12.75 -27.53
N VAL A 169 9.71 14.01 -27.93
CA VAL A 169 9.64 15.15 -27.00
C VAL A 169 8.24 15.28 -26.39
N THR A 170 7.19 15.03 -27.17
CA THR A 170 5.80 15.06 -26.67
C THR A 170 5.54 13.96 -25.66
N PHE A 171 6.06 12.75 -25.87
CA PHE A 171 5.94 11.66 -24.91
C PHE A 171 6.67 11.94 -23.59
N LEU A 172 7.84 12.59 -23.65
CA LEU A 172 8.60 12.97 -22.45
C LEU A 172 7.96 14.13 -21.68
N TRP A 173 7.16 14.95 -22.36
CA TRP A 173 6.46 16.09 -21.75
C TRP A 173 5.20 15.68 -20.98
N ARG A 174 4.52 14.62 -21.39
CA ARG A 174 3.27 14.11 -20.77
C ARG A 174 3.55 13.22 -19.58
#